data_3ffea69408b0e03b0b4b9d626ac76cab
#
_entry.id   3ffea69408b0e03b0b4b9d626ac76cab
#
_cell.length_a   1.000
_cell.length_b   1.000
_cell.length_c   1.000
_cell.angle_alpha   90.00
_cell.angle_beta   90.00
_cell.angle_gamma   90.00
#
_symmetry.space_group_name_H-M   'P 1'
#
loop_
_entity.id
_entity.type
_entity.pdbx_description
1 polymer ?
#
loop_
_entity_poly.entity_id
_entity_poly.type
_entity_poly.pdbx_seq_one_letter_code
_entity_poly.pdbx_strand_id
1 'polypeptide(L)'
;RRRAMDNLAHAMPHLSEGERHDLAVRSLESMFQLFMVESVATPRLVTPTSWTSHVTFAPSHPLLQRALGLLLERRPVILCTGHCGNWELLGFVMTMLGFDMTALARPLDNPWLNRWILGVREARGLRILTKWGATEVVQDILDRRGRVGFIADQNAGDDGLFVPFFNRLASTYKSIPLLALRYEIPVVCGYA
;
A
#
# COMPACT_ATOMS: atom_id res chain seq x y z
N ARG A 1 -19.98 8.23 -1.12
CA ARG A 1 -20.06 9.49 -1.87
C ARG A 1 -20.04 10.70 -0.94
N ARG A 2 -20.94 10.82 0.06
CA ARG A 2 -20.99 11.99 0.97
C ARG A 2 -19.64 12.24 1.66
N ARG A 3 -18.99 11.21 2.21
CA ARG A 3 -17.67 11.32 2.85
C ARG A 3 -16.58 11.79 1.88
N ALA A 4 -16.60 11.31 0.64
CA ALA A 4 -15.64 11.75 -0.39
C ALA A 4 -15.80 13.24 -0.70
N MET A 5 -17.04 13.71 -0.88
CA MET A 5 -17.32 15.13 -1.12
C MET A 5 -16.87 16.02 0.05
N ASP A 6 -17.15 15.62 1.30
CA ASP A 6 -16.70 16.33 2.49
C ASP A 6 -15.16 16.41 2.55
N ASN A 7 -14.47 15.31 2.31
CA ASN A 7 -13.02 15.28 2.29
C ASN A 7 -12.45 16.18 1.18
N LEU A 8 -13.02 16.15 -0.01
CA LEU A 8 -12.59 16.99 -1.13
C LEU A 8 -12.84 18.48 -0.87
N ALA A 9 -13.94 18.83 -0.20
CA ALA A 9 -14.22 20.22 0.16
C ALA A 9 -13.15 20.79 1.11
N HIS A 10 -12.60 19.99 2.01
CA HIS A 10 -11.53 20.40 2.90
C HIS A 10 -10.15 20.35 2.24
N ALA A 11 -9.88 19.29 1.50
CA ALA A 11 -8.57 19.07 0.85
C ALA A 11 -8.32 20.03 -0.30
N MET A 12 -9.36 20.34 -1.07
CA MET A 12 -9.30 21.12 -2.32
C MET A 12 -10.40 22.21 -2.31
N PRO A 13 -10.33 23.19 -1.40
CA PRO A 13 -11.37 24.22 -1.27
C PRO A 13 -11.49 25.13 -2.50
N HIS A 14 -10.44 25.19 -3.34
CA HIS A 14 -10.40 25.97 -4.56
C HIS A 14 -11.22 25.36 -5.71
N LEU A 15 -11.59 24.08 -5.62
CA LEU A 15 -12.41 23.43 -6.63
C LEU A 15 -13.90 23.72 -6.42
N SER A 16 -14.63 23.86 -7.51
CA SER A 16 -16.09 23.96 -7.51
C SER A 16 -16.73 22.65 -7.01
N GLU A 17 -18.01 22.70 -6.67
CA GLU A 17 -18.76 21.50 -6.25
C GLU A 17 -18.84 20.47 -7.37
N GLY A 18 -19.00 20.90 -8.63
CA GLY A 18 -19.02 20.04 -9.81
C GLY A 18 -17.70 19.29 -10.00
N GLU A 19 -16.57 20.02 -9.94
CA GLU A 19 -15.24 19.39 -10.04
C GLU A 19 -14.97 18.38 -8.93
N ARG A 20 -15.35 18.73 -7.68
CA ARG A 20 -15.25 17.78 -6.55
C ARG A 20 -16.11 16.54 -6.75
N HIS A 21 -17.31 16.72 -7.30
CA HIS A 21 -18.19 15.60 -7.63
C HIS A 21 -17.57 14.67 -8.67
N ASP A 22 -17.03 15.23 -9.76
CA ASP A 22 -16.37 14.44 -10.81
C ASP A 22 -15.14 13.71 -10.30
N LEU A 23 -14.34 14.33 -9.42
CA LEU A 23 -13.24 13.66 -8.76
C LEU A 23 -13.70 12.51 -7.86
N ALA A 24 -14.77 12.70 -7.10
CA ALA A 24 -15.33 11.65 -6.25
C ALA A 24 -15.84 10.46 -7.07
N VAL A 25 -16.49 10.71 -8.21
CA VAL A 25 -16.97 9.66 -9.12
C VAL A 25 -15.77 8.90 -9.70
N ARG A 26 -14.81 9.61 -10.29
CA ARG A 26 -13.62 8.98 -10.87
C ARG A 26 -12.81 8.16 -9.85
N SER A 27 -12.72 8.62 -8.61
CA SER A 27 -12.07 7.86 -7.53
C SER A 27 -12.78 6.53 -7.25
N LEU A 28 -14.11 6.53 -7.24
CA LEU A 28 -14.90 5.30 -7.06
C LEU A 28 -14.78 4.36 -8.26
N GLU A 29 -14.78 4.89 -9.47
CA GLU A 29 -14.57 4.12 -10.70
C GLU A 29 -13.19 3.46 -10.72
N SER A 30 -12.14 4.22 -10.40
CA SER A 30 -10.77 3.69 -10.29
C SER A 30 -10.65 2.59 -9.25
N MET A 31 -11.30 2.75 -8.10
CA MET A 31 -11.31 1.73 -7.05
C MET A 31 -12.04 0.46 -7.52
N PHE A 32 -13.18 0.62 -8.21
CA PHE A 32 -13.92 -0.50 -8.77
C PHE A 32 -13.10 -1.23 -9.86
N GLN A 33 -12.47 -0.48 -10.76
CA GLN A 33 -11.59 -1.02 -11.78
C GLN A 33 -10.45 -1.82 -11.16
N LEU A 34 -9.77 -1.29 -10.14
CA LEU A 34 -8.70 -1.97 -9.44
C LEU A 34 -9.16 -3.32 -8.89
N PHE A 35 -10.26 -3.36 -8.14
CA PHE A 35 -10.71 -4.58 -7.48
C PHE A 35 -11.33 -5.59 -8.44
N MET A 36 -12.13 -5.15 -9.39
CA MET A 36 -12.91 -6.06 -10.24
C MET A 36 -12.18 -6.47 -11.51
N VAL A 37 -11.32 -5.61 -12.04
CA VAL A 37 -10.63 -5.85 -13.32
C VAL A 37 -9.16 -6.17 -13.10
N GLU A 38 -8.43 -5.25 -12.49
CA GLU A 38 -6.98 -5.33 -12.41
C GLU A 38 -6.50 -6.43 -11.47
N SER A 39 -7.18 -6.64 -10.33
CA SER A 39 -6.86 -7.76 -9.42
C SER A 39 -7.03 -9.14 -10.08
N VAL A 40 -7.90 -9.24 -11.07
CA VAL A 40 -8.11 -10.47 -11.85
C VAL A 40 -7.18 -10.56 -13.05
N ALA A 41 -6.97 -9.43 -13.74
CA ALA A 41 -6.19 -9.37 -14.99
C ALA A 41 -4.68 -9.38 -14.75
N THR A 42 -4.20 -8.60 -13.78
CA THR A 42 -2.77 -8.47 -13.43
C THR A 42 -2.06 -9.83 -13.40
N PRO A 43 -2.59 -10.80 -12.70
CA PRO A 43 -1.96 -12.11 -12.61
C PRO A 43 -1.87 -12.93 -13.87
N ARG A 44 -2.70 -12.62 -14.81
CA ARG A 44 -2.69 -13.30 -16.11
C ARG A 44 -1.79 -12.59 -17.12
N LEU A 45 -1.69 -11.29 -17.00
CA LEU A 45 -0.95 -10.43 -17.93
C LEU A 45 0.50 -10.22 -17.49
N VAL A 46 0.71 -10.01 -16.20
CA VAL A 46 2.03 -9.72 -15.62
C VAL A 46 2.66 -11.01 -15.10
N THR A 47 3.60 -11.54 -15.87
CA THR A 47 4.34 -12.77 -15.56
C THR A 47 5.84 -12.46 -15.52
N PRO A 48 6.70 -13.35 -15.01
CA PRO A 48 8.15 -13.16 -15.04
C PRO A 48 8.73 -12.87 -16.43
N THR A 49 8.03 -13.29 -17.51
CA THR A 49 8.48 -13.09 -18.89
C THR A 49 7.78 -11.96 -19.62
N SER A 50 6.63 -11.48 -19.14
CA SER A 50 5.84 -10.42 -19.82
C SER A 50 5.76 -9.10 -19.04
N TRP A 51 6.25 -9.04 -17.82
CA TRP A 51 6.05 -7.89 -16.94
C TRP A 51 6.58 -6.56 -17.52
N THR A 52 7.70 -6.61 -18.25
CA THR A 52 8.30 -5.41 -18.86
C THR A 52 7.44 -4.76 -19.94
N SER A 53 6.46 -5.49 -20.47
CA SER A 53 5.47 -4.96 -21.43
C SER A 53 4.28 -4.27 -20.74
N HIS A 54 4.12 -4.44 -19.44
CA HIS A 54 2.96 -3.96 -18.68
C HIS A 54 3.32 -3.03 -17.53
N VAL A 55 4.58 -3.07 -17.08
CA VAL A 55 5.05 -2.30 -15.93
C VAL A 55 6.26 -1.50 -16.34
N THR A 56 6.20 -0.20 -16.11
CA THR A 56 7.33 0.70 -16.29
C THR A 56 7.68 1.32 -14.95
N PHE A 57 8.96 1.39 -14.65
CA PHE A 57 9.44 2.18 -13.52
C PHE A 57 9.69 3.61 -13.97
N ALA A 58 9.49 4.58 -13.08
CA ALA A 58 9.88 5.96 -13.37
C ALA A 58 11.39 5.98 -13.71
N PRO A 59 11.74 6.28 -14.97
CA PRO A 59 13.12 6.10 -15.42
C PRO A 59 14.02 7.08 -14.69
N SER A 60 15.17 6.57 -14.23
CA SER A 60 16.30 7.37 -13.73
C SER A 60 16.03 8.20 -12.48
N HIS A 61 14.97 7.94 -11.72
CA HIS A 61 14.75 8.67 -10.47
C HIS A 61 15.75 8.18 -9.40
N PRO A 62 16.61 9.04 -8.83
CA PRO A 62 17.64 8.63 -7.86
C PRO A 62 17.06 7.89 -6.65
N LEU A 63 15.84 8.25 -6.21
CA LEU A 63 15.15 7.59 -5.11
C LEU A 63 14.78 6.14 -5.44
N LEU A 64 14.38 5.85 -6.69
CA LEU A 64 14.09 4.48 -7.12
C LEU A 64 15.35 3.62 -7.11
N GLN A 65 16.47 4.13 -7.62
CA GLN A 65 17.74 3.41 -7.60
C GLN A 65 18.18 3.11 -6.16
N ARG A 66 18.05 4.09 -5.27
CA ARG A 66 18.35 3.92 -3.85
C ARG A 66 17.43 2.90 -3.18
N ALA A 67 16.13 2.95 -3.48
CA ALA A 67 15.15 1.99 -2.96
C ALA A 67 15.47 0.55 -3.42
N LEU A 68 15.76 0.37 -4.70
CA LEU A 68 16.18 -0.92 -5.24
C LEU A 68 17.48 -1.41 -4.61
N GLY A 69 18.47 -0.53 -4.41
CA GLY A 69 19.70 -0.86 -3.68
C GLY A 69 19.42 -1.42 -2.29
N LEU A 70 18.59 -0.74 -1.49
CA LEU A 70 18.19 -1.20 -0.16
C LEU A 70 17.50 -2.56 -0.19
N LEU A 71 16.67 -2.82 -1.20
CA LEU A 71 15.98 -4.10 -1.38
C LEU A 71 16.94 -5.22 -1.77
N LEU A 72 17.95 -4.94 -2.61
CA LEU A 72 18.96 -5.90 -3.05
C LEU A 72 19.97 -6.25 -1.95
N GLU A 73 20.29 -5.31 -1.07
CA GLU A 73 21.22 -5.51 0.05
C GLU A 73 20.72 -6.48 1.14
N ARG A 74 19.51 -7.04 1.01
CA ARG A 74 18.87 -7.91 2.01
C ARG A 74 18.84 -7.29 3.41
N ARG A 75 18.68 -5.98 3.48
CA ARG A 75 18.48 -5.26 4.74
C ARG A 75 16.99 -5.25 5.11
N PRO A 76 16.68 -5.14 6.40
CA PRO A 76 15.30 -4.91 6.80
C PRO A 76 14.83 -3.56 6.25
N VAL A 77 13.65 -3.53 5.69
CA VAL A 77 13.05 -2.32 5.08
C VAL A 77 11.57 -2.31 5.39
N ILE A 78 11.06 -1.15 5.74
CA ILE A 78 9.62 -0.87 5.75
C ILE A 78 9.25 -0.25 4.41
N LEU A 79 8.31 -0.86 3.71
CA LEU A 79 7.69 -0.31 2.51
C LEU A 79 6.36 0.31 2.90
N CYS A 80 6.14 1.56 2.54
CA CYS A 80 4.94 2.30 2.87
C CYS A 80 4.25 2.78 1.59
N THR A 81 2.98 2.49 1.45
CA THR A 81 2.14 2.98 0.35
C THR A 81 0.78 3.42 0.89
N GLY A 82 -0.06 3.97 0.04
CA GLY A 82 -1.46 4.31 0.30
C GLY A 82 -2.40 3.60 -0.67
N HIS A 83 -3.71 3.76 -0.46
CA HIS A 83 -4.75 3.32 -1.38
C HIS A 83 -4.85 4.29 -2.58
N CYS A 84 -3.70 4.56 -3.22
CA CYS A 84 -3.59 5.38 -4.41
C CYS A 84 -2.88 4.60 -5.51
N GLY A 85 -3.35 4.75 -6.76
CA GLY A 85 -2.87 3.92 -7.86
C GLY A 85 -3.17 2.44 -7.67
N ASN A 86 -2.36 1.57 -8.24
CA ASN A 86 -2.53 0.11 -8.14
C ASN A 86 -1.57 -0.51 -7.11
N TRP A 87 -1.90 -0.40 -5.82
CA TRP A 87 -1.12 -1.02 -4.73
C TRP A 87 -1.08 -2.56 -4.79
N GLU A 88 -2.09 -3.19 -5.41
CA GLU A 88 -2.08 -4.65 -5.63
C GLU A 88 -1.00 -5.04 -6.63
N LEU A 89 -0.87 -4.28 -7.73
CA LEU A 89 0.21 -4.46 -8.70
C LEU A 89 1.58 -4.25 -8.06
N LEU A 90 1.72 -3.24 -7.22
CA LEU A 90 2.99 -2.96 -6.52
C LEU A 90 3.44 -4.17 -5.69
N GLY A 91 2.57 -4.68 -4.84
CA GLY A 91 2.86 -5.88 -4.03
C GLY A 91 3.15 -7.12 -4.89
N PHE A 92 2.38 -7.29 -5.96
CA PHE A 92 2.54 -8.41 -6.89
C PHE A 92 3.90 -8.37 -7.63
N VAL A 93 4.27 -7.23 -8.20
CA VAL A 93 5.54 -7.08 -8.93
C VAL A 93 6.73 -7.29 -8.01
N MET A 94 6.68 -6.74 -6.80
CA MET A 94 7.76 -6.93 -5.82
C MET A 94 8.00 -8.39 -5.49
N THR A 95 6.94 -9.15 -5.23
CA THR A 95 7.07 -10.59 -4.93
C THR A 95 7.47 -11.40 -6.15
N MET A 96 6.95 -11.07 -7.33
CA MET A 96 7.32 -11.71 -8.60
C MET A 96 8.82 -11.51 -8.93
N LEU A 97 9.37 -10.34 -8.59
CA LEU A 97 10.80 -10.05 -8.74
C LEU A 97 11.68 -10.73 -7.67
N GLY A 98 11.08 -11.52 -6.79
CA GLY A 98 11.80 -12.30 -5.79
C GLY A 98 12.06 -11.56 -4.47
N PHE A 99 11.45 -10.41 -4.26
CA PHE A 99 11.51 -9.74 -2.97
C PHE A 99 10.53 -10.42 -1.99
N ASP A 100 11.07 -11.04 -0.94
CA ASP A 100 10.27 -11.62 0.14
C ASP A 100 9.58 -10.50 0.92
N MET A 101 8.27 -10.41 0.74
CA MET A 101 7.43 -9.33 1.27
C MET A 101 6.35 -9.87 2.19
N THR A 102 6.18 -9.22 3.32
CA THR A 102 5.05 -9.45 4.21
C THR A 102 4.25 -8.17 4.34
N ALA A 103 2.97 -8.20 4.00
CA ALA A 103 2.08 -7.05 4.13
C ALA A 103 1.10 -7.21 5.28
N LEU A 104 0.80 -6.12 5.98
CA LEU A 104 -0.27 -6.09 6.96
C LEU A 104 -1.57 -5.71 6.29
N ALA A 105 -2.62 -6.51 6.52
CA ALA A 105 -3.95 -6.21 6.04
C ALA A 105 -5.00 -6.49 7.12
N ARG A 106 -6.01 -5.63 7.18
CA ARG A 106 -7.21 -5.92 7.94
C ARG A 106 -8.06 -6.92 7.15
N PRO A 107 -8.59 -7.99 7.77
CA PRO A 107 -9.56 -8.85 7.13
C PRO A 107 -10.79 -8.05 6.69
N LEU A 108 -11.33 -8.39 5.53
CA LEU A 108 -12.58 -7.82 5.05
C LEU A 108 -13.76 -8.41 5.82
N ASP A 109 -14.77 -7.60 6.06
CA ASP A 109 -15.97 -8.00 6.82
C ASP A 109 -16.75 -9.12 6.09
N ASN A 110 -16.69 -9.16 4.76
CA ASN A 110 -17.24 -10.26 3.96
C ASN A 110 -16.24 -11.43 3.88
N PRO A 111 -16.52 -12.60 4.49
CA PRO A 111 -15.57 -13.71 4.56
C PRO A 111 -15.27 -14.36 3.21
N TRP A 112 -16.21 -14.34 2.27
CA TRP A 112 -16.01 -14.86 0.91
C TRP A 112 -15.05 -14.00 0.11
N LEU A 113 -15.28 -12.67 0.13
CA LEU A 113 -14.42 -11.70 -0.53
C LEU A 113 -13.03 -11.69 0.11
N ASN A 114 -12.95 -11.77 1.44
CA ASN A 114 -11.69 -11.86 2.16
C ASN A 114 -10.87 -13.08 1.73
N ARG A 115 -11.51 -14.27 1.71
CA ARG A 115 -10.84 -15.51 1.27
C ARG A 115 -10.36 -15.41 -0.17
N TRP A 116 -11.17 -14.85 -1.06
CA TRP A 116 -10.81 -14.68 -2.45
C TRP A 116 -9.60 -13.76 -2.62
N ILE A 117 -9.60 -12.56 -2.00
CA ILE A 117 -8.50 -11.60 -2.09
C ILE A 117 -7.23 -12.16 -1.46
N LEU A 118 -7.31 -12.80 -0.30
CA LEU A 118 -6.15 -13.42 0.33
C LEU A 118 -5.56 -14.50 -0.58
N GLY A 119 -6.39 -15.38 -1.15
CA GLY A 119 -5.94 -16.39 -2.10
C GLY A 119 -5.23 -15.81 -3.33
N VAL A 120 -5.72 -14.69 -3.86
CA VAL A 120 -5.07 -13.98 -4.98
C VAL A 120 -3.68 -13.46 -4.58
N ARG A 121 -3.54 -12.90 -3.38
CA ARG A 121 -2.28 -12.33 -2.88
C ARG A 121 -1.26 -13.41 -2.55
N GLU A 122 -1.67 -14.44 -1.82
CA GLU A 122 -0.82 -15.53 -1.35
C GLU A 122 -0.33 -16.43 -2.49
N ALA A 123 -1.19 -16.67 -3.50
CA ALA A 123 -0.80 -17.43 -4.70
C ALA A 123 0.40 -16.84 -5.46
N ARG A 124 0.85 -15.66 -5.09
CA ARG A 124 1.96 -14.93 -5.70
C ARG A 124 3.11 -14.64 -4.76
N GLY A 125 3.11 -15.28 -3.60
CA GLY A 125 4.18 -15.19 -2.63
C GLY A 125 4.10 -13.98 -1.70
N LEU A 126 3.05 -13.15 -1.78
CA LEU A 126 2.83 -12.09 -0.80
C LEU A 126 2.30 -12.72 0.48
N ARG A 127 3.06 -12.66 1.55
CA ARG A 127 2.57 -13.08 2.86
C ARG A 127 1.69 -11.99 3.45
N ILE A 128 0.50 -12.39 3.92
CA ILE A 128 -0.43 -11.46 4.57
C ILE A 128 -0.50 -11.77 6.06
N LEU A 129 -0.18 -10.75 6.86
CA LEU A 129 -0.43 -10.78 8.30
C LEU A 129 -1.75 -10.07 8.59
N THR A 130 -2.60 -10.71 9.35
CA THR A 130 -3.79 -10.08 9.89
C THR A 130 -3.41 -9.22 11.10
N LYS A 131 -4.15 -8.13 11.34
CA LYS A 131 -3.85 -7.12 12.37
C LYS A 131 -3.67 -7.68 13.80
N TRP A 132 -4.25 -8.83 14.11
CA TRP A 132 -4.20 -9.44 15.43
C TRP A 132 -2.87 -10.16 15.65
N GLY A 133 -2.11 -9.72 16.67
CA GLY A 133 -0.77 -10.25 16.98
C GLY A 133 0.33 -9.82 16.00
N ALA A 134 0.04 -8.85 15.13
CA ALA A 134 0.98 -8.43 14.09
C ALA A 134 2.26 -7.79 14.63
N THR A 135 2.23 -7.17 15.80
CA THR A 135 3.39 -6.43 16.35
C THR A 135 4.59 -7.37 16.59
N GLU A 136 4.35 -8.48 17.25
CA GLU A 136 5.40 -9.47 17.56
C GLU A 136 5.94 -10.14 16.31
N VAL A 137 5.03 -10.48 15.38
CA VAL A 137 5.40 -11.10 14.10
C VAL A 137 6.19 -10.12 13.22
N VAL A 138 5.80 -8.85 13.20
CA VAL A 138 6.56 -7.80 12.48
C VAL A 138 7.96 -7.65 13.06
N GLN A 139 8.10 -7.67 14.38
CA GLN A 139 9.41 -7.63 15.05
C GLN A 139 10.29 -8.82 14.64
N ASP A 140 9.76 -10.03 14.68
CA ASP A 140 10.47 -11.24 14.24
C ASP A 140 10.90 -11.16 12.76
N ILE A 141 10.06 -10.63 11.90
CA ILE A 141 10.40 -10.42 10.48
C ILE A 141 11.57 -9.43 10.34
N LEU A 142 11.54 -8.32 11.07
CA LEU A 142 12.58 -7.30 11.01
C LEU A 142 13.90 -7.81 11.60
N ASP A 143 13.84 -8.56 12.68
CA ASP A 143 15.03 -9.21 13.31
C ASP A 143 15.71 -10.19 12.35
N ARG A 144 14.92 -10.88 11.53
CA ARG A 144 15.41 -11.77 10.45
C ARG A 144 15.77 -11.05 9.16
N ARG A 145 15.89 -9.73 9.19
CA ARG A 145 16.19 -8.88 8.04
C ARG A 145 15.15 -8.97 6.93
N GLY A 146 13.89 -9.25 7.29
CA GLY A 146 12.76 -9.29 6.37
C GLY A 146 12.25 -7.91 5.99
N ARG A 147 11.26 -7.89 5.13
CA ARG A 147 10.63 -6.68 4.61
C ARG A 147 9.16 -6.68 4.95
N VAL A 148 8.68 -5.53 5.41
CA VAL A 148 7.28 -5.36 5.80
C VAL A 148 6.65 -4.23 5.01
N GLY A 149 5.49 -4.51 4.41
CA GLY A 149 4.70 -3.55 3.65
C GLY A 149 3.50 -3.05 4.45
N PHE A 150 3.28 -1.74 4.43
CA PHE A 150 2.13 -1.09 5.03
C PHE A 150 1.38 -0.26 3.99
N ILE A 151 0.05 -0.39 3.97
CA ILE A 151 -0.84 0.57 3.33
C ILE A 151 -1.36 1.47 4.45
N ALA A 152 -0.79 2.68 4.59
CA ALA A 152 -0.81 3.43 5.85
C ALA A 152 -1.64 4.72 5.82
N ASP A 153 -2.46 4.92 4.81
CA ASP A 153 -3.25 6.14 4.59
C ASP A 153 -4.66 6.10 5.19
N GLN A 154 -5.01 5.04 5.89
CA GLN A 154 -6.30 4.93 6.59
C GLN A 154 -6.23 5.52 8.00
N ASN A 155 -7.39 5.92 8.51
CA ASN A 155 -7.54 6.43 9.87
C ASN A 155 -7.06 5.40 10.90
N ALA A 156 -6.12 5.79 11.75
CA ALA A 156 -5.55 4.94 12.81
C ALA A 156 -6.43 4.87 14.08
N GLY A 157 -7.56 5.57 14.11
CA GLY A 157 -8.44 5.64 15.28
C GLY A 157 -7.97 6.67 16.31
N ASP A 158 -8.51 6.58 17.52
CA ASP A 158 -8.27 7.57 18.58
C ASP A 158 -6.85 7.47 19.16
N ASP A 159 -6.23 6.29 19.07
CA ASP A 159 -4.86 6.04 19.51
C ASP A 159 -3.78 6.46 18.49
N GLY A 160 -4.16 6.99 17.34
CA GLY A 160 -3.25 7.45 16.30
C GLY A 160 -2.50 8.73 16.69
N LEU A 161 -1.49 9.09 15.90
CA LEU A 161 -0.83 10.37 15.96
C LEU A 161 -1.58 11.35 15.04
N PHE A 162 -2.09 12.44 15.60
CA PHE A 162 -2.77 13.46 14.82
C PHE A 162 -1.78 14.40 14.17
N VAL A 163 -1.73 14.37 12.84
CA VAL A 163 -0.84 15.21 12.02
C VAL A 163 -1.63 16.03 11.01
N PRO A 164 -1.19 17.24 10.65
CA PRO A 164 -1.81 18.01 9.59
C PRO A 164 -1.72 17.29 8.25
N PHE A 165 -2.87 17.13 7.58
CA PHE A 165 -2.97 16.52 6.26
C PHE A 165 -4.13 17.17 5.50
N PHE A 166 -3.84 17.86 4.40
CA PHE A 166 -4.83 18.58 3.59
C PHE A 166 -5.81 19.43 4.42
N ASN A 167 -5.30 20.40 5.17
CA ASN A 167 -6.05 21.35 5.99
C ASN A 167 -6.89 20.73 7.14
N ARG A 168 -6.67 19.46 7.48
CA ARG A 168 -7.30 18.77 8.62
C ARG A 168 -6.26 17.97 9.40
N LEU A 169 -6.56 17.70 10.66
CA LEU A 169 -5.79 16.71 11.41
C LEU A 169 -6.23 15.31 11.01
N ALA A 170 -5.27 14.47 10.61
CA ALA A 170 -5.47 13.06 10.29
C ALA A 170 -4.83 12.18 11.35
N SER A 171 -5.59 11.21 11.85
CA SER A 171 -5.07 10.20 12.75
C SER A 171 -4.24 9.19 11.97
N THR A 172 -2.95 9.15 12.25
CA THR A 172 -1.93 8.42 11.48
C THR A 172 -1.30 7.30 12.32
N TYR A 173 -0.94 6.20 11.69
CA TYR A 173 -0.29 5.06 12.36
C TYR A 173 1.08 5.44 12.92
N LYS A 174 1.19 5.48 14.26
CA LYS A 174 2.47 5.74 14.95
C LYS A 174 3.41 4.53 14.99
N SER A 175 2.90 3.33 14.71
CA SER A 175 3.70 2.10 14.73
C SER A 175 4.81 2.10 13.68
N ILE A 176 4.57 2.65 12.49
CA ILE A 176 5.55 2.67 11.41
C ILE A 176 6.81 3.47 11.78
N PRO A 177 6.71 4.76 12.17
CA PRO A 177 7.91 5.50 12.58
C PRO A 177 8.54 4.94 13.85
N LEU A 178 7.77 4.40 14.80
CA LEU A 178 8.33 3.78 15.99
C LEU A 178 9.16 2.54 15.66
N LEU A 179 8.70 1.68 14.74
CA LEU A 179 9.47 0.54 14.26
C LEU A 179 10.73 1.00 13.52
N ALA A 180 10.61 1.99 12.65
CA ALA A 180 11.75 2.54 11.91
C ALA A 180 12.85 3.08 12.85
N LEU A 181 12.46 3.82 13.88
CA LEU A 181 13.38 4.35 14.88
C LEU A 181 13.98 3.27 15.77
N ARG A 182 13.14 2.32 16.24
CA ARG A 182 13.60 1.24 17.13
C ARG A 182 14.62 0.32 16.47
N TYR A 183 14.42 0.01 15.20
CA TYR A 183 15.26 -0.92 14.45
C TYR A 183 16.29 -0.22 13.56
N GLU A 184 16.31 1.12 13.56
CA GLU A 184 17.19 1.95 12.72
C GLU A 184 17.13 1.54 11.24
N ILE A 185 15.92 1.28 10.74
CA ILE A 185 15.69 0.77 9.39
C ILE A 185 15.07 1.83 8.47
N PRO A 186 15.41 1.80 7.18
CA PRO A 186 14.84 2.73 6.22
C PRO A 186 13.35 2.48 5.98
N VAL A 187 12.60 3.57 5.76
CA VAL A 187 11.24 3.55 5.24
C VAL A 187 11.27 4.03 3.80
N VAL A 188 10.79 3.20 2.90
CA VAL A 188 10.65 3.52 1.48
C VAL A 188 9.17 3.75 1.18
N CYS A 189 8.84 4.94 0.71
CA CYS A 189 7.48 5.28 0.30
C CYS A 189 7.39 5.24 -1.23
N GLY A 190 6.33 4.64 -1.74
CA GLY A 190 6.09 4.54 -3.18
C GLY A 190 4.65 4.19 -3.50
N TYR A 191 4.30 4.35 -4.77
CA TYR A 191 2.98 3.98 -5.32
C TYR A 191 3.13 3.49 -6.77
N ALA A 192 2.14 2.78 -7.28
CA ALA A 192 2.06 2.32 -8.66
C ALA A 192 0.75 2.78 -9.31
#